data_582a77055c02fba82a29a4a752e9cd39
#
_entry.id   582a77055c02fba82a29a4a752e9cd39
#
_cell.length_a   1.000
_cell.length_b   1.000
_cell.length_c   1.000
_cell.angle_alpha   90.00
_cell.angle_beta   90.00
_cell.angle_gamma   90.00
#
_symmetry.space_group_name_H-M   'P 1'
#
loop_
_entity.id
_entity.type
_entity.pdbx_description
1 polymer ?
#
loop_
_entity_poly.entity_id
_entity_poly.type
_entity_poly.pdbx_seq_one_letter_code
_entity_poly.pdbx_strand_id
1 'polypeptide(L)'
;MRVLKKNLRGDEGEIALLPESLDDLWHLQHIVSRGDLVFALTHRKAPAIADKARPEKMERKPIRLGVKIEDVEFHMYSNWLRLHGRIVSGMDVGQYHTLNIEVGTDLSILKYHWRPDILAR
;
A
#
# COMPACT_ATOMS: atom_id res chain seq x y z
N MET A 1 -4.93 -13.20 7.96
CA MET A 1 -4.10 -11.98 7.85
C MET A 1 -3.39 -11.73 9.16
N ARG A 2 -2.11 -11.45 9.09
CA ARG A 2 -1.31 -11.27 10.28
C ARG A 2 -1.13 -9.79 10.59
N VAL A 3 -1.37 -9.40 11.84
CA VAL A 3 -1.07 -8.05 12.31
C VAL A 3 0.39 -8.04 12.75
N LEU A 4 1.22 -7.26 12.06
CA LEU A 4 2.65 -7.18 12.35
C LEU A 4 2.95 -6.14 13.41
N LYS A 5 2.20 -5.04 13.38
CA LYS A 5 2.42 -3.93 14.30
C LYS A 5 1.12 -3.15 14.44
N LYS A 6 0.87 -2.66 15.64
CA LYS A 6 -0.31 -1.88 15.91
C LYS A 6 0.06 -0.72 16.82
N ASN A 7 -0.14 0.49 16.32
CA ASN A 7 0.25 1.69 17.02
C ASN A 7 -0.92 2.68 16.98
N LEU A 8 -1.82 2.55 17.94
CA LEU A 8 -3.04 3.32 17.98
C LEU A 8 -3.08 4.26 19.18
N ARG A 9 -3.69 5.42 18.96
CA ARG A 9 -4.07 6.33 20.03
C ARG A 9 -5.57 6.51 19.92
N GLY A 10 -6.32 5.87 20.83
CA GLY A 10 -7.75 5.83 20.68
C GLY A 10 -8.12 5.08 19.41
N ASP A 11 -8.85 5.72 18.51
CA ASP A 11 -9.23 5.13 17.25
C ASP A 11 -8.42 5.66 16.06
N GLU A 12 -7.34 6.38 16.35
CA GLU A 12 -6.43 6.91 15.32
C GLU A 12 -5.11 6.16 15.39
N GLY A 13 -4.51 5.90 14.24
CA GLY A 13 -3.17 5.33 14.22
C GLY A 13 -2.89 4.41 13.04
N GLU A 14 -1.80 3.69 13.17
CA GLU A 14 -1.26 2.85 12.12
C GLU A 14 -1.30 1.39 12.50
N ILE A 15 -1.71 0.56 11.56
CA ILE A 15 -1.65 -0.89 11.74
C ILE A 15 -0.90 -1.48 10.55
N ALA A 16 0.13 -2.26 10.82
CA ALA A 16 0.88 -2.97 9.81
C ALA A 16 0.33 -4.39 9.69
N LEU A 17 0.04 -4.79 8.47
CA LEU A 17 -0.63 -6.05 8.17
C LEU A 17 0.13 -6.85 7.14
N LEU A 18 0.00 -8.16 7.21
CA LEU A 18 0.53 -9.06 6.19
C LEU A 18 -0.60 -9.98 5.71
N PRO A 19 -1.09 -9.78 4.49
CA PRO A 19 -2.09 -10.70 3.95
C PRO A 19 -1.46 -12.04 3.64
N GLU A 20 -2.16 -13.10 4.02
CA GLU A 20 -1.66 -14.47 3.89
C GLU A 20 -2.49 -15.29 2.90
N SER A 21 -3.61 -14.77 2.45
CA SER A 21 -4.50 -15.47 1.53
C SER A 21 -5.27 -14.47 0.68
N LEU A 22 -5.94 -14.97 -0.35
CA LEU A 22 -6.79 -14.13 -1.18
C LEU A 22 -7.96 -13.54 -0.40
N ASP A 23 -8.47 -14.28 0.58
CA ASP A 23 -9.52 -13.77 1.43
C ASP A 23 -9.05 -12.55 2.20
N ASP A 24 -7.78 -12.54 2.59
CA ASP A 24 -7.20 -11.40 3.29
C ASP A 24 -7.18 -10.16 2.39
N LEU A 25 -6.85 -10.34 1.12
CA LEU A 25 -6.89 -9.22 0.17
C LEU A 25 -8.30 -8.68 0.02
N TRP A 26 -9.29 -9.59 0.00
CA TRP A 26 -10.68 -9.18 -0.06
C TRP A 26 -11.07 -8.36 1.16
N HIS A 27 -10.62 -8.80 2.35
CA HIS A 27 -10.86 -8.04 3.58
C HIS A 27 -10.18 -6.67 3.54
N LEU A 28 -8.96 -6.61 3.01
CA LEU A 28 -8.24 -5.34 2.89
C LEU A 28 -9.01 -4.36 1.99
N GLN A 29 -9.66 -4.87 0.95
CA GLN A 29 -10.48 -4.04 0.08
C GLN A 29 -11.54 -3.27 0.88
N HIS A 30 -12.06 -3.89 1.93
CA HIS A 30 -13.07 -3.26 2.78
C HIS A 30 -12.48 -2.47 3.94
N ILE A 31 -11.23 -2.73 4.28
CA ILE A 31 -10.55 -2.02 5.36
C ILE A 31 -10.01 -0.68 4.88
N VAL A 32 -9.35 -0.68 3.72
CA VAL A 32 -8.75 0.52 3.17
C VAL A 32 -9.85 1.41 2.60
N SER A 33 -9.86 2.67 3.02
CA SER A 33 -10.84 3.64 2.58
C SER A 33 -10.16 4.78 1.85
N ARG A 34 -10.94 5.47 1.04
CA ARG A 34 -10.46 6.68 0.37
C ARG A 34 -10.00 7.69 1.41
N GLY A 35 -8.81 8.23 1.19
CA GLY A 35 -8.21 9.19 2.12
C GLY A 35 -7.26 8.58 3.12
N ASP A 36 -7.22 7.26 3.22
CA ASP A 36 -6.26 6.60 4.10
C ASP A 36 -4.85 6.71 3.53
N LEU A 37 -3.87 6.65 4.41
CA LEU A 37 -2.47 6.56 4.00
C LEU A 37 -2.02 5.11 4.08
N VAL A 38 -1.44 4.62 3.01
CA VAL A 38 -0.92 3.25 2.97
C VAL A 38 0.56 3.32 2.66
N PHE A 39 1.36 2.66 3.50
CA PHE A 39 2.81 2.56 3.31
C PHE A 39 3.15 1.13 2.94
N ALA A 40 3.86 0.96 1.84
CA ALA A 40 4.24 -0.36 1.38
C ALA A 40 5.50 -0.27 0.53
N LEU A 41 6.20 -1.39 0.41
CA LEU A 41 7.28 -1.51 -0.55
C LEU A 41 6.68 -1.70 -1.93
N THR A 42 7.19 -0.95 -2.88
CA THR A 42 6.71 -1.00 -4.24
C THR A 42 7.90 -0.80 -5.18
N HIS A 43 7.69 -1.08 -6.44
CA HIS A 43 8.71 -0.87 -7.46
C HIS A 43 8.33 0.31 -8.30
N ARG A 44 9.22 1.29 -8.39
CA ARG A 44 8.98 2.47 -9.19
C ARG A 44 10.17 2.70 -10.10
N LYS A 45 9.89 2.98 -11.36
CA LYS A 45 10.93 3.22 -12.34
C LYS A 45 11.70 4.48 -11.99
N ALA A 46 13.01 4.42 -12.15
CA ALA A 46 13.84 5.60 -12.05
C ALA A 46 13.44 6.60 -13.15
N PRO A 47 13.68 7.89 -12.94
CA PRO A 47 13.39 8.88 -13.97
C PRO A 47 14.11 8.57 -15.27
N ALA A 48 13.47 8.91 -16.37
CA ALA A 48 13.98 8.59 -17.71
C ALA A 48 15.35 9.19 -17.99
N ILE A 49 15.69 10.26 -17.32
CA ILE A 49 16.97 10.91 -17.53
C ILE A 49 18.14 9.98 -17.20
N ALA A 50 17.96 9.12 -16.24
CA ALA A 50 19.03 8.28 -15.77
C ALA A 50 19.29 7.07 -16.64
N ASP A 51 18.43 6.80 -17.59
CA ASP A 51 18.48 5.51 -18.25
C ASP A 51 19.27 5.46 -19.53
N LYS A 52 19.75 6.57 -19.99
CA LYS A 52 20.42 6.61 -21.27
C LYS A 52 21.58 5.64 -21.40
N ALA A 53 22.29 5.48 -20.34
CA ALA A 53 23.54 4.76 -20.44
C ALA A 53 23.44 3.30 -20.09
N ARG A 54 22.41 2.91 -19.37
CA ARG A 54 22.45 1.60 -18.75
C ARG A 54 21.09 0.98 -18.54
N PRO A 55 20.40 0.63 -19.59
CA PRO A 55 19.06 0.03 -19.42
C PRO A 55 19.08 -1.22 -18.56
N GLU A 56 20.10 -2.03 -18.69
CA GLU A 56 20.17 -3.29 -17.95
C GLU A 56 20.38 -3.08 -16.46
N LYS A 57 20.80 -1.89 -16.06
CA LYS A 57 20.99 -1.59 -14.64
C LYS A 57 19.87 -0.79 -14.05
N MET A 58 18.84 -0.57 -14.82
CA MET A 58 17.66 0.12 -14.35
C MET A 58 16.80 -0.82 -13.54
N GLU A 59 17.37 -1.37 -12.51
CA GLU A 59 16.63 -2.25 -11.64
C GLU A 59 15.56 -1.48 -10.91
N ARG A 60 14.39 -2.07 -10.84
CA ARG A 60 13.32 -1.53 -10.03
C ARG A 60 13.61 -1.90 -8.59
N LYS A 61 14.29 -1.02 -7.89
CA LYS A 61 14.55 -1.27 -6.49
C LYS A 61 13.27 -1.12 -5.69
N PRO A 62 13.05 -1.98 -4.73
CA PRO A 62 11.90 -1.81 -3.85
C PRO A 62 12.08 -0.52 -3.05
N ILE A 63 11.05 0.29 -3.05
CA ILE A 63 11.04 1.58 -2.36
C ILE A 63 9.79 1.61 -1.49
N ARG A 64 9.95 2.08 -0.27
CA ARG A 64 8.80 2.26 0.60
C ARG A 64 8.17 3.61 0.31
N LEU A 65 6.93 3.59 -0.13
CA LEU A 65 6.17 4.79 -0.44
C LEU A 65 4.94 4.87 0.44
N GLY A 66 4.56 6.09 0.80
CA GLY A 66 3.28 6.36 1.43
C GLY A 66 2.36 6.99 0.41
N VAL A 67 1.20 6.41 0.21
CA VAL A 67 0.23 6.85 -0.79
C VAL A 67 -1.09 7.18 -0.11
N LYS A 68 -1.61 8.37 -0.40
CA LYS A 68 -2.94 8.74 0.05
C LYS A 68 -3.95 8.16 -0.93
N ILE A 69 -4.76 7.24 -0.46
CA ILE A 69 -5.58 6.40 -1.33
C ILE A 69 -6.78 7.19 -1.87
N GLU A 70 -6.98 7.10 -3.17
CA GLU A 70 -8.13 7.70 -3.85
C GLU A 70 -9.02 6.65 -4.47
N ASP A 71 -8.49 5.47 -4.77
CA ASP A 71 -9.24 4.42 -5.41
C ASP A 71 -8.73 3.05 -4.98
N VAL A 72 -9.64 2.12 -4.82
CA VAL A 72 -9.33 0.75 -4.38
C VAL A 72 -9.98 -0.22 -5.36
N GLU A 73 -9.18 -1.11 -5.95
CA GLU A 73 -9.69 -2.13 -6.86
C GLU A 73 -9.16 -3.50 -6.47
N PHE A 74 -10.06 -4.46 -6.33
CA PHE A 74 -9.66 -5.84 -6.09
C PHE A 74 -9.82 -6.64 -7.38
N HIS A 75 -8.73 -7.19 -7.86
CA HIS A 75 -8.70 -8.00 -9.06
C HIS A 75 -8.62 -9.47 -8.69
N MET A 76 -9.78 -10.08 -8.54
CA MET A 76 -9.88 -11.46 -8.09
C MET A 76 -9.09 -12.43 -8.96
N TYR A 77 -9.17 -12.26 -10.27
CA TYR A 77 -8.51 -13.18 -11.20
C TYR A 77 -7.00 -12.94 -11.31
N SER A 78 -6.55 -11.78 -10.92
CA SER A 78 -5.12 -11.45 -10.95
C SER A 78 -4.46 -11.62 -9.59
N ASN A 79 -5.22 -11.94 -8.57
CA ASN A 79 -4.74 -12.20 -7.21
C ASN A 79 -4.02 -11.02 -6.60
N TRP A 80 -4.47 -9.82 -6.90
CA TRP A 80 -3.90 -8.63 -6.29
C TRP A 80 -4.96 -7.59 -5.98
N LEU A 81 -4.59 -6.72 -5.04
CA LEU A 81 -5.38 -5.56 -4.65
C LEU A 81 -4.63 -4.33 -5.11
N ARG A 82 -5.28 -3.48 -5.88
CA ARG A 82 -4.67 -2.25 -6.39
C ARG A 82 -5.17 -1.06 -5.58
N LEU A 83 -4.22 -0.32 -5.04
CA LEU A 83 -4.50 0.89 -4.28
C LEU A 83 -3.87 2.05 -5.03
N HIS A 84 -4.70 2.92 -5.56
CA HIS A 84 -4.26 4.04 -6.37
C HIS A 84 -4.44 5.35 -5.64
N GLY A 85 -3.44 6.20 -5.73
CA GLY A 85 -3.53 7.51 -5.10
C GLY A 85 -2.29 8.34 -5.34
N ARG A 86 -2.15 9.36 -4.51
CA ARG A 86 -1.05 10.31 -4.63
C ARG A 86 0.02 10.01 -3.60
N ILE A 87 1.27 10.02 -4.04
CA ILE A 87 2.40 9.80 -3.15
C ILE A 87 2.54 10.98 -2.20
N VAL A 88 2.56 10.69 -0.91
CA VAL A 88 2.73 11.71 0.13
C VAL A 88 4.03 11.53 0.91
N SER A 89 4.70 10.39 0.74
CA SER A 89 5.94 10.13 1.44
C SER A 89 6.83 9.23 0.58
N GLY A 90 8.10 9.52 0.58
CA GLY A 90 9.09 8.78 -0.19
C GLY A 90 9.52 9.56 -1.42
N MET A 91 9.68 8.84 -2.54
CA MET A 91 10.10 9.43 -3.80
C MET A 91 8.90 10.00 -4.56
N ASP A 92 9.12 11.04 -5.35
CA ASP A 92 8.10 11.62 -6.25
C ASP A 92 6.82 12.07 -5.56
N VAL A 93 6.95 12.68 -4.39
CA VAL A 93 5.79 13.19 -3.65
C VAL A 93 4.96 14.12 -4.54
N GLY A 94 3.65 13.91 -4.52
CA GLY A 94 2.71 14.68 -5.33
C GLY A 94 2.30 13.99 -6.63
N GLN A 95 3.01 12.96 -7.02
CA GLN A 95 2.67 12.20 -8.23
C GLN A 95 1.77 11.02 -7.90
N TYR A 96 1.08 10.52 -8.90
CA TYR A 96 0.20 9.36 -8.72
C TYR A 96 0.98 8.06 -8.83
N HIS A 97 0.55 7.09 -8.09
CA HIS A 97 1.16 5.77 -8.09
C HIS A 97 0.13 4.73 -7.68
N THR A 98 0.27 3.53 -8.20
CA THR A 98 -0.59 2.41 -7.84
C THR A 98 0.24 1.39 -7.08
N LEU A 99 -0.23 1.06 -5.87
CA LEU A 99 0.36 -0.01 -5.08
C LEU A 99 -0.35 -1.31 -5.43
N ASN A 100 0.40 -2.32 -5.81
CA ASN A 100 -0.14 -3.65 -6.07
C ASN A 100 0.15 -4.52 -4.86
N ILE A 101 -0.88 -4.84 -4.10
CA ILE A 101 -0.75 -5.63 -2.88
C ILE A 101 -1.10 -7.07 -3.21
N GLU A 102 -0.18 -7.95 -2.97
CA GLU A 102 -0.35 -9.38 -3.18
C GLU A 102 -0.26 -10.12 -1.87
N VAL A 103 -0.60 -11.40 -1.89
CA VAL A 103 -0.38 -12.26 -0.74
C VAL A 103 1.12 -12.25 -0.44
N GLY A 104 1.46 -11.98 0.81
CA GLY A 104 2.85 -11.89 1.24
C GLY A 104 3.44 -10.50 1.20
N THR A 105 2.70 -9.51 0.71
CA THR A 105 3.17 -8.12 0.70
C THR A 105 2.70 -7.43 1.97
N ASP A 106 3.63 -7.04 2.82
CA ASP A 106 3.27 -6.31 4.04
C ASP A 106 2.98 -4.86 3.72
N LEU A 107 2.05 -4.28 4.47
CA LEU A 107 1.66 -2.89 4.30
C LEU A 107 1.26 -2.32 5.64
N SER A 108 1.35 -0.99 5.75
CA SER A 108 0.87 -0.27 6.92
C SER A 108 -0.24 0.66 6.49
N ILE A 109 -1.31 0.70 7.25
CA ILE A 109 -2.46 1.56 6.98
C ILE A 109 -2.60 2.55 8.11
N LEU A 110 -2.56 3.84 7.79
CA LEU A 110 -2.75 4.91 8.74
C LEU A 110 -4.13 5.51 8.53
N LYS A 111 -4.97 5.47 9.56
CA LYS A 111 -6.30 6.06 9.55
C LYS A 111 -6.45 7.05 10.68
N TYR A 112 -7.24 8.09 10.45
CA TYR A 112 -7.62 8.99 11.52
C TYR A 112 -8.76 8.45 12.38
N HIS A 113 -9.47 7.44 11.86
CA HIS A 113 -10.57 6.83 12.59
C HIS A 113 -10.70 5.36 12.21
N TRP A 114 -10.31 4.49 13.12
CA TRP A 114 -10.47 3.05 12.96
C TRP A 114 -11.80 2.64 13.60
N ARG A 115 -12.68 2.08 12.80
CA ARG A 115 -13.96 1.62 13.34
C ARG A 115 -13.75 0.36 14.18
N PRO A 116 -14.50 0.22 15.29
CA PRO A 116 -14.33 -0.95 16.15
C PRO A 116 -14.54 -2.28 15.45
N ASP A 117 -15.46 -2.35 14.51
CA ASP A 117 -15.73 -3.59 13.77
C ASP A 117 -14.53 -4.01 12.93
N ILE A 118 -13.79 -3.07 12.41
CA ILE A 118 -12.57 -3.37 11.65
C ILE A 118 -11.47 -3.84 12.60
N LEU A 119 -11.33 -3.18 13.76
CA LEU A 119 -10.29 -3.52 14.71
C LEU A 119 -10.48 -4.90 15.34
N ALA A 120 -11.70 -5.39 15.34
CA ALA A 120 -12.00 -6.69 15.93
C ALA A 120 -11.61 -7.86 15.03
N ARG A 121 -11.21 -7.62 13.83
CA ARG A 121 -10.87 -8.67 12.86
C ARG A 121 -9.44 -9.16 12.97
#